data_703408995550f76b8084424bcab444fe
#
_entry.id   703408995550f76b8084424bcab444fe
#
_cell.length_a   1.000
_cell.length_b   1.000
_cell.length_c   1.000
_cell.angle_alpha   90.00
_cell.angle_beta   90.00
_cell.angle_gamma   90.00
#
_symmetry.space_group_name_H-M   'P 1'
#
loop_
_entity.id
_entity.type
_entity.pdbx_description
1 polymer ?
#
loop_
_entity_poly.entity_id
_entity_poly.type
_entity_poly.pdbx_seq_one_letter_code
_entity_poly.pdbx_strand_id
1 'polypeptide(L)'
;TEASNAIEGIVTTSTRIRQLVKEKTTPRNRDEQEIAGYRDVLSIIHESFDAIPITQNYILQLHKILYSHMNNPLAGRTKITQNYITATYPDGHVETLFTPLAPYETPEALDRICAEYNRVIGNMELEPLIAIPVFIHDFLCIHPFNDGNGRMSRLLTTLLLYRSDFYVGKYISLEAKIAKNKDLYYAALAQAQIGWHEGTEDVVPFIKYLLGTILAAYKDFEDRVALVET
;
A
#
# COMPACT_ATOMS: atom_id res chain seq x y z
N THR A 1 -10.74 3.26 -1.03
CA THR A 1 -10.37 4.05 -2.26
C THR A 1 -10.10 5.53 -1.92
N GLU A 2 -11.10 6.28 -1.38
CA GLU A 2 -10.94 7.72 -1.10
C GLU A 2 -9.74 8.02 -0.19
N ALA A 3 -9.71 7.43 1.00
CA ALA A 3 -8.68 7.71 2.00
C ALA A 3 -7.26 7.41 1.51
N SER A 4 -7.04 6.32 0.77
CA SER A 4 -5.72 5.97 0.24
C SER A 4 -5.21 7.00 -0.77
N ASN A 5 -6.10 7.51 -1.64
CA ASN A 5 -5.73 8.56 -2.59
C ASN A 5 -5.49 9.89 -1.88
N ALA A 6 -6.31 10.24 -0.88
CA ALA A 6 -6.14 11.46 -0.09
C ALA A 6 -4.81 11.51 0.69
N ILE A 7 -4.26 10.37 1.12
CA ILE A 7 -2.92 10.30 1.73
C ILE A 7 -1.87 10.85 0.77
N GLU A 8 -2.00 10.57 -0.53
CA GLU A 8 -1.10 11.03 -1.59
C GLU A 8 -1.48 12.42 -2.16
N GLY A 9 -2.47 13.11 -1.56
CA GLY A 9 -2.95 14.41 -2.04
C GLY A 9 -3.86 14.35 -3.27
N ILE A 10 -4.30 13.16 -3.69
CA ILE A 10 -5.20 12.92 -4.82
C ILE A 10 -6.64 13.03 -4.31
N VAL A 11 -7.34 14.09 -4.69
CA VAL A 11 -8.66 14.40 -4.13
C VAL A 11 -9.67 14.84 -5.20
N THR A 12 -10.95 14.58 -4.91
CA THR A 12 -12.10 15.14 -5.65
C THR A 12 -13.28 15.32 -4.69
N THR A 13 -14.42 15.82 -5.18
CA THR A 13 -15.59 16.02 -4.32
C THR A 13 -16.23 14.71 -3.87
N SER A 14 -16.86 14.68 -2.69
CA SER A 14 -17.53 13.48 -2.15
C SER A 14 -18.61 12.94 -3.11
N THR A 15 -19.29 13.81 -3.84
CA THR A 15 -20.25 13.40 -4.89
C THR A 15 -19.55 12.65 -6.01
N ARG A 16 -18.40 13.16 -6.48
CA ARG A 16 -17.61 12.50 -7.53
C ARG A 16 -17.00 11.18 -7.06
N ILE A 17 -16.52 11.11 -5.82
CA ILE A 17 -16.08 9.84 -5.22
C ILE A 17 -17.18 8.79 -5.30
N ARG A 18 -18.40 9.13 -4.90
CA ARG A 18 -19.54 8.21 -4.98
C ARG A 18 -19.79 7.74 -6.40
N GLN A 19 -19.82 8.67 -7.36
CA GLN A 19 -20.03 8.37 -8.78
C GLN A 19 -18.90 7.48 -9.34
N LEU A 20 -17.66 7.79 -9.06
CA LEU A 20 -16.52 7.01 -9.53
C LEU A 20 -16.49 5.60 -8.92
N VAL A 21 -16.76 5.48 -7.63
CA VAL A 21 -16.63 4.20 -6.90
C VAL A 21 -17.86 3.33 -7.08
N LYS A 22 -19.08 3.86 -6.91
CA LYS A 22 -20.33 3.08 -6.97
C LYS A 22 -20.90 2.96 -8.37
N GLU A 23 -20.92 4.07 -9.12
CA GLU A 23 -21.58 4.14 -10.43
C GLU A 23 -20.60 3.91 -11.58
N LYS A 24 -19.29 3.81 -11.30
CA LYS A 24 -18.20 3.61 -12.28
C LYS A 24 -18.26 4.61 -13.43
N THR A 25 -18.60 5.87 -13.14
CA THR A 25 -18.65 6.93 -14.15
C THR A 25 -17.26 7.26 -14.70
N THR A 26 -17.21 7.84 -15.90
CA THR A 26 -15.93 8.23 -16.55
C THR A 26 -15.20 9.31 -15.76
N PRO A 27 -13.90 9.13 -15.46
CA PRO A 27 -13.06 10.15 -14.84
C PRO A 27 -12.92 11.39 -15.71
N ARG A 28 -12.90 12.59 -15.10
CA ARG A 28 -12.85 13.89 -15.79
C ARG A 28 -11.48 14.54 -15.80
N ASN A 29 -10.64 14.21 -14.83
CA ASN A 29 -9.31 14.77 -14.65
C ASN A 29 -8.33 13.70 -14.13
N ARG A 30 -7.07 14.08 -13.94
CA ARG A 30 -6.00 13.19 -13.49
C ARG A 30 -6.33 12.54 -12.14
N ASP A 31 -6.72 13.32 -11.14
CA ASP A 31 -7.04 12.80 -9.80
C ASP A 31 -8.17 11.76 -9.85
N GLU A 32 -9.22 12.02 -10.62
CA GLU A 32 -10.31 11.08 -10.82
C GLU A 32 -9.88 9.81 -11.56
N GLN A 33 -8.93 9.90 -12.50
CA GLN A 33 -8.34 8.75 -13.18
C GLN A 33 -7.54 7.88 -12.21
N GLU A 34 -6.77 8.48 -11.32
CA GLU A 34 -6.01 7.78 -10.29
C GLU A 34 -6.93 7.11 -9.25
N ILE A 35 -8.02 7.79 -8.85
CA ILE A 35 -9.05 7.23 -7.98
C ILE A 35 -9.76 6.04 -8.64
N ALA A 36 -10.10 6.13 -9.92
CA ALA A 36 -10.73 5.05 -10.67
C ALA A 36 -9.81 3.84 -10.80
N GLY A 37 -8.52 4.03 -11.09
CA GLY A 37 -7.54 2.96 -11.14
C GLY A 37 -7.36 2.25 -9.79
N TYR A 38 -7.29 3.00 -8.69
CA TYR A 38 -7.24 2.42 -7.34
C TYR A 38 -8.49 1.58 -7.03
N ARG A 39 -9.67 2.09 -7.35
CA ARG A 39 -10.95 1.35 -7.23
C ARG A 39 -10.88 0.02 -7.98
N ASP A 40 -10.38 0.03 -9.21
CA ASP A 40 -10.35 -1.17 -10.06
C ASP A 40 -9.43 -2.24 -9.48
N VAL A 41 -8.24 -1.86 -9.01
CA VAL A 41 -7.33 -2.82 -8.32
C VAL A 41 -7.97 -3.35 -7.05
N LEU A 42 -8.57 -2.48 -6.24
CA LEU A 42 -9.22 -2.89 -4.98
C LEU A 42 -10.39 -3.85 -5.25
N SER A 43 -11.17 -3.60 -6.32
CA SER A 43 -12.25 -4.50 -6.73
C SER A 43 -11.74 -5.90 -7.08
N ILE A 44 -10.65 -5.98 -7.85
CA ILE A 44 -10.00 -7.25 -8.20
C ILE A 44 -9.53 -7.98 -6.94
N ILE A 45 -8.91 -7.25 -5.99
CA ILE A 45 -8.49 -7.83 -4.72
C ILE A 45 -9.70 -8.38 -3.94
N HIS A 46 -10.79 -7.61 -3.83
CA HIS A 46 -11.99 -8.06 -3.12
C HIS A 46 -12.64 -9.30 -3.74
N GLU A 47 -12.61 -9.42 -5.06
CA GLU A 47 -13.29 -10.47 -5.80
C GLU A 47 -12.43 -11.73 -5.98
N SER A 48 -11.09 -11.60 -6.02
CA SER A 48 -10.20 -12.67 -6.51
C SER A 48 -8.89 -12.79 -5.74
N PHE A 49 -8.80 -12.32 -4.48
CA PHE A 49 -7.55 -12.32 -3.70
C PHE A 49 -6.87 -13.68 -3.59
N ASP A 50 -7.62 -14.76 -3.52
CA ASP A 50 -7.14 -16.14 -3.44
C ASP A 50 -6.45 -16.61 -4.73
N ALA A 51 -6.87 -16.09 -5.88
CA ALA A 51 -6.30 -16.39 -7.19
C ALA A 51 -5.10 -15.49 -7.56
N ILE A 52 -4.76 -14.46 -6.77
CA ILE A 52 -3.65 -13.56 -7.04
C ILE A 52 -2.38 -14.07 -6.34
N PRO A 53 -1.40 -14.65 -7.05
CA PRO A 53 -0.14 -15.07 -6.44
C PRO A 53 0.73 -13.86 -6.09
N ILE A 54 1.51 -13.98 -5.01
CA ILE A 54 2.44 -12.94 -4.58
C ILE A 54 3.75 -13.11 -5.36
N THR A 55 3.80 -12.48 -6.52
CA THR A 55 4.97 -12.50 -7.42
C THR A 55 5.20 -11.11 -8.00
N GLN A 56 6.45 -10.81 -8.38
CA GLN A 56 6.79 -9.59 -9.08
C GLN A 56 5.83 -9.32 -10.25
N ASN A 57 5.59 -10.34 -11.07
CA ASN A 57 4.78 -10.20 -12.28
C ASN A 57 3.35 -9.74 -11.99
N TYR A 58 2.71 -10.29 -10.96
CA TYR A 58 1.36 -9.86 -10.56
C TYR A 58 1.35 -8.47 -9.91
N ILE A 59 2.37 -8.13 -9.14
CA ILE A 59 2.52 -6.76 -8.60
C ILE A 59 2.63 -5.75 -9.74
N LEU A 60 3.41 -6.06 -10.79
CA LEU A 60 3.50 -5.22 -12.00
C LEU A 60 2.15 -5.11 -12.73
N GLN A 61 1.39 -6.20 -12.82
CA GLN A 61 0.04 -6.19 -13.42
C GLN A 61 -0.92 -5.33 -12.61
N LEU A 62 -0.95 -5.45 -11.28
CA LEU A 62 -1.79 -4.59 -10.42
C LEU A 62 -1.41 -3.12 -10.58
N HIS A 63 -0.11 -2.80 -10.64
CA HIS A 63 0.35 -1.44 -10.92
C HIS A 63 -0.08 -0.94 -12.32
N LYS A 64 -0.08 -1.80 -13.33
CA LYS A 64 -0.60 -1.46 -14.65
C LYS A 64 -2.08 -1.11 -14.61
N ILE A 65 -2.89 -1.84 -13.84
CA ILE A 65 -4.32 -1.58 -13.65
C ILE A 65 -4.53 -0.28 -12.88
N LEU A 66 -3.70 0.01 -11.86
CA LEU A 66 -3.75 1.28 -11.11
C LEU A 66 -3.68 2.51 -12.03
N TYR A 67 -3.00 2.40 -13.16
CA TYR A 67 -2.84 3.46 -14.16
C TYR A 67 -3.65 3.24 -15.45
N SER A 68 -4.61 2.31 -15.47
CA SER A 68 -5.36 1.92 -16.68
C SER A 68 -6.21 3.05 -17.26
N HIS A 69 -6.60 4.04 -16.45
CA HIS A 69 -7.34 5.22 -16.90
C HIS A 69 -6.45 6.37 -17.37
N MET A 70 -5.13 6.18 -17.39
CA MET A 70 -4.14 7.20 -17.73
C MET A 70 -3.21 6.69 -18.84
N ASN A 71 -2.72 7.60 -19.66
CA ASN A 71 -1.65 7.28 -20.59
C ASN A 71 -0.29 7.38 -19.87
N ASN A 72 0.07 6.34 -19.11
CA ASN A 72 1.33 6.26 -18.38
C ASN A 72 2.22 5.15 -18.99
N PRO A 73 3.30 5.49 -19.71
CA PRO A 73 4.17 4.51 -20.36
C PRO A 73 4.97 3.66 -19.37
N LEU A 74 5.06 4.08 -18.10
CA LEU A 74 5.75 3.36 -17.03
C LEU A 74 4.80 2.46 -16.21
N ALA A 75 3.51 2.44 -16.53
CA ALA A 75 2.55 1.59 -15.86
C ALA A 75 2.92 0.11 -16.00
N GLY A 76 3.00 -0.60 -14.89
CA GLY A 76 3.37 -2.02 -14.88
C GLY A 76 4.85 -2.30 -15.14
N ARG A 77 5.72 -1.31 -14.92
CA ARG A 77 7.18 -1.45 -15.05
C ARG A 77 7.86 -0.97 -13.78
N THR A 78 8.97 -1.59 -13.44
CA THR A 78 9.85 -1.07 -12.39
C THR A 78 10.46 0.26 -12.81
N LYS A 79 10.83 1.07 -11.84
CA LYS A 79 11.40 2.41 -12.06
C LYS A 79 12.65 2.36 -12.94
N ILE A 80 12.80 3.37 -13.77
CA ILE A 80 13.94 3.57 -14.66
C ILE A 80 14.84 4.74 -14.22
N THR A 81 14.35 5.55 -13.30
CA THR A 81 15.08 6.67 -12.68
C THR A 81 15.09 6.53 -11.18
N GLN A 82 16.16 7.04 -10.54
CA GLN A 82 16.23 7.07 -9.08
C GLN A 82 15.11 7.95 -8.54
N ASN A 83 14.40 7.43 -7.54
CA ASN A 83 13.45 8.19 -6.74
C ASN A 83 14.00 8.44 -5.33
N TYR A 84 13.45 9.44 -4.66
CA TYR A 84 13.85 9.86 -3.32
C TYR A 84 12.61 10.08 -2.48
N ILE A 85 12.67 9.67 -1.23
CA ILE A 85 11.65 10.02 -0.24
C ILE A 85 12.09 11.34 0.38
N THR A 86 11.32 12.39 0.19
CA THR A 86 11.69 13.75 0.60
C THR A 86 10.64 14.36 1.51
N ALA A 87 11.08 15.24 2.40
CA ALA A 87 10.24 16.21 3.10
C ALA A 87 10.44 17.60 2.51
N THR A 88 9.35 18.34 2.33
CA THR A 88 9.39 19.75 1.96
C THR A 88 8.91 20.57 3.14
N TYR A 89 9.74 21.48 3.61
CA TYR A 89 9.47 22.34 4.75
C TYR A 89 8.80 23.65 4.32
N PRO A 90 8.14 24.38 5.25
CA PRO A 90 7.43 25.63 4.93
C PRO A 90 8.31 26.73 4.34
N ASP A 91 9.64 26.70 4.59
CA ASP A 91 10.63 27.63 4.04
C ASP A 91 11.08 27.26 2.61
N GLY A 92 10.53 26.17 2.04
CA GLY A 92 10.87 25.66 0.73
C GLY A 92 12.10 24.74 0.71
N HIS A 93 12.73 24.48 1.87
CA HIS A 93 13.82 23.50 1.96
C HIS A 93 13.29 22.10 1.69
N VAL A 94 14.03 21.31 0.91
CA VAL A 94 13.74 19.91 0.61
C VAL A 94 14.85 19.04 1.18
N GLU A 95 14.50 18.14 2.06
CA GLU A 95 15.41 17.16 2.66
C GLU A 95 15.11 15.75 2.15
N THR A 96 16.15 14.99 1.79
CA THR A 96 16.00 13.57 1.46
C THR A 96 15.98 12.77 2.76
N LEU A 97 14.83 12.18 3.06
CA LEU A 97 14.64 11.36 4.26
C LEU A 97 15.15 9.94 4.07
N PHE A 98 14.97 9.39 2.87
CA PHE A 98 15.42 8.04 2.52
C PHE A 98 15.69 7.95 1.01
N THR A 99 16.73 7.23 0.63
CA THR A 99 17.06 6.91 -0.77
C THR A 99 16.71 5.44 -1.02
N PRO A 100 15.64 5.14 -1.75
CA PRO A 100 15.28 3.77 -2.10
C PRO A 100 16.36 3.08 -2.95
N LEU A 101 16.19 1.77 -3.13
CA LEU A 101 17.09 0.94 -3.93
C LEU A 101 17.26 1.51 -5.35
N ALA A 102 18.43 1.33 -5.94
CA ALA A 102 18.70 1.80 -7.30
C ALA A 102 17.84 1.11 -8.36
N PRO A 103 17.51 1.77 -9.49
CA PRO A 103 16.65 1.20 -10.52
C PRO A 103 17.11 -0.16 -11.04
N TYR A 104 18.42 -0.35 -11.25
CA TYR A 104 18.96 -1.61 -11.79
C TYR A 104 18.88 -2.79 -10.82
N GLU A 105 18.81 -2.53 -9.50
CA GLU A 105 18.67 -3.56 -8.45
C GLU A 105 17.19 -3.91 -8.19
N THR A 106 16.29 -3.00 -8.55
CA THR A 106 14.87 -3.07 -8.19
C THR A 106 14.16 -4.34 -8.64
N PRO A 107 14.31 -4.83 -9.89
CA PRO A 107 13.61 -6.03 -10.35
C PRO A 107 13.96 -7.27 -9.53
N GLU A 108 15.26 -7.50 -9.30
CA GLU A 108 15.75 -8.65 -8.53
C GLU A 108 15.32 -8.57 -7.06
N ALA A 109 15.40 -7.38 -6.46
CA ALA A 109 14.97 -7.18 -5.07
C ALA A 109 13.47 -7.42 -4.88
N LEU A 110 12.63 -6.94 -5.82
CA LEU A 110 11.18 -7.18 -5.77
C LEU A 110 10.84 -8.66 -5.91
N ASP A 111 11.51 -9.38 -6.80
CA ASP A 111 11.32 -10.82 -6.95
C ASP A 111 11.76 -11.57 -5.67
N ARG A 112 12.89 -11.19 -5.08
CA ARG A 112 13.42 -11.79 -3.86
C ARG A 112 12.49 -11.63 -2.67
N ILE A 113 11.91 -10.45 -2.43
CA ILE A 113 10.97 -10.28 -1.30
C ILE A 113 9.67 -11.07 -1.52
N CYS A 114 9.20 -11.20 -2.76
CA CYS A 114 8.06 -12.06 -3.07
C CYS A 114 8.36 -13.53 -2.78
N ALA A 115 9.51 -14.02 -3.23
CA ALA A 115 9.93 -15.40 -3.01
C ALA A 115 10.09 -15.70 -1.51
N GLU A 116 10.72 -14.79 -0.77
CA GLU A 116 10.94 -14.92 0.66
C GLU A 116 9.63 -14.91 1.45
N TYR A 117 8.71 -13.99 1.14
CA TYR A 117 7.38 -13.97 1.74
C TYR A 117 6.64 -15.30 1.54
N ASN A 118 6.60 -15.80 0.30
CA ASN A 118 5.97 -17.08 -0.01
C ASN A 118 6.63 -18.25 0.72
N ARG A 119 7.96 -18.23 0.87
CA ARG A 119 8.71 -19.26 1.58
C ARG A 119 8.36 -19.29 3.06
N VAL A 120 8.43 -18.14 3.74
CA VAL A 120 8.19 -18.08 5.20
C VAL A 120 6.74 -18.38 5.55
N ILE A 121 5.78 -17.95 4.73
CA ILE A 121 4.36 -18.28 4.93
C ILE A 121 4.09 -19.75 4.61
N GLY A 122 4.61 -20.26 3.50
CA GLY A 122 4.42 -21.65 3.08
C GLY A 122 5.02 -22.67 4.06
N ASN A 123 6.12 -22.32 4.69
CA ASN A 123 6.78 -23.15 5.70
C ASN A 123 6.27 -22.91 7.13
N MET A 124 5.33 -21.96 7.32
CA MET A 124 4.84 -21.55 8.64
C MET A 124 5.97 -21.08 9.58
N GLU A 125 6.99 -20.40 9.04
CA GLU A 125 8.14 -19.90 9.82
C GLU A 125 7.80 -18.59 10.56
N LEU A 126 6.89 -17.80 10.02
CA LEU A 126 6.38 -16.56 10.61
C LEU A 126 4.86 -16.50 10.55
N GLU A 127 4.27 -15.94 11.59
CA GLU A 127 2.86 -15.58 11.59
C GLU A 127 2.57 -14.50 10.52
N PRO A 128 1.47 -14.62 9.77
CA PRO A 128 1.13 -13.65 8.71
C PRO A 128 1.12 -12.20 9.18
N LEU A 129 0.61 -11.93 10.38
CA LEU A 129 0.59 -10.58 10.96
C LEU A 129 1.98 -10.01 11.26
N ILE A 130 3.03 -10.83 11.25
CA ILE A 130 4.42 -10.38 11.33
C ILE A 130 5.04 -10.30 9.93
N ALA A 131 4.83 -11.33 9.09
CA ALA A 131 5.41 -11.38 7.74
C ALA A 131 4.88 -10.26 6.83
N ILE A 132 3.59 -9.90 6.93
CA ILE A 132 2.97 -8.85 6.12
C ILE A 132 3.62 -7.49 6.35
N PRO A 133 3.75 -6.96 7.59
CA PRO A 133 4.45 -5.70 7.82
C PRO A 133 5.90 -5.69 7.31
N VAL A 134 6.64 -6.79 7.49
CA VAL A 134 8.01 -6.93 6.98
C VAL A 134 8.03 -6.80 5.46
N PHE A 135 7.18 -7.56 4.75
CA PHE A 135 7.08 -7.47 3.29
C PHE A 135 6.73 -6.06 2.81
N ILE A 136 5.77 -5.39 3.46
CA ILE A 136 5.34 -4.04 3.09
C ILE A 136 6.44 -3.02 3.36
N HIS A 137 7.19 -3.16 4.46
CA HIS A 137 8.34 -2.33 4.77
C HIS A 137 9.41 -2.45 3.67
N ASP A 138 9.81 -3.67 3.33
CA ASP A 138 10.81 -3.91 2.28
C ASP A 138 10.34 -3.40 0.91
N PHE A 139 9.06 -3.61 0.57
CA PHE A 139 8.47 -3.05 -0.64
C PHE A 139 8.61 -1.52 -0.70
N LEU A 140 8.38 -0.82 0.43
CA LEU A 140 8.51 0.63 0.52
C LEU A 140 9.98 1.08 0.50
N CYS A 141 10.92 0.28 1.02
CA CYS A 141 12.36 0.57 0.94
C CYS A 141 12.90 0.36 -0.48
N ILE A 142 12.46 -0.67 -1.18
CA ILE A 142 12.77 -0.89 -2.59
C ILE A 142 12.16 0.22 -3.45
N HIS A 143 10.91 0.62 -3.14
CA HIS A 143 10.16 1.66 -3.85
C HIS A 143 10.13 1.42 -5.36
N PRO A 144 9.54 0.30 -5.82
CA PRO A 144 9.83 -0.27 -7.14
C PRO A 144 9.31 0.55 -8.32
N PHE A 145 8.41 1.50 -8.13
CA PHE A 145 7.78 2.27 -9.20
C PHE A 145 8.24 3.72 -9.21
N ASN A 146 8.15 4.38 -10.36
CA ASN A 146 8.39 5.82 -10.44
C ASN A 146 7.31 6.62 -9.68
N ASP A 147 6.07 6.09 -9.61
CA ASP A 147 4.94 6.65 -8.87
C ASP A 147 3.98 5.54 -8.43
N GLY A 148 3.15 5.80 -7.42
CA GLY A 148 2.12 4.87 -6.94
C GLY A 148 2.59 3.86 -5.89
N ASN A 149 3.82 3.94 -5.38
CA ASN A 149 4.34 2.99 -4.38
C ASN A 149 3.53 2.97 -3.10
N GLY A 150 3.14 4.13 -2.57
CA GLY A 150 2.30 4.22 -1.37
C GLY A 150 0.92 3.59 -1.58
N ARG A 151 0.27 3.85 -2.71
CA ARG A 151 -1.03 3.23 -3.05
C ARG A 151 -0.90 1.73 -3.23
N MET A 152 0.14 1.27 -3.94
CA MET A 152 0.42 -0.15 -4.12
C MET A 152 0.71 -0.84 -2.79
N SER A 153 1.48 -0.26 -1.88
CA SER A 153 1.75 -0.84 -0.56
C SER A 153 0.46 -1.07 0.24
N ARG A 154 -0.49 -0.13 0.20
CA ARG A 154 -1.79 -0.27 0.88
C ARG A 154 -2.70 -1.32 0.22
N LEU A 155 -2.71 -1.39 -1.12
CA LEU A 155 -3.40 -2.44 -1.86
C LEU A 155 -2.81 -3.82 -1.57
N LEU A 156 -1.48 -3.95 -1.55
CA LEU A 156 -0.79 -5.18 -1.19
C LEU A 156 -1.05 -5.57 0.26
N THR A 157 -1.09 -4.63 1.20
CA THR A 157 -1.48 -4.91 2.59
C THR A 157 -2.86 -5.57 2.66
N THR A 158 -3.84 -5.01 1.94
CA THR A 158 -5.19 -5.59 1.87
C THR A 158 -5.19 -6.98 1.25
N LEU A 159 -4.48 -7.18 0.14
CA LEU A 159 -4.35 -8.48 -0.52
C LEU A 159 -3.74 -9.53 0.40
N LEU A 160 -2.63 -9.22 1.06
CA LEU A 160 -1.91 -10.14 1.93
C LEU A 160 -2.73 -10.52 3.16
N LEU A 161 -3.44 -9.54 3.76
CA LEU A 161 -4.37 -9.79 4.86
C LEU A 161 -5.49 -10.75 4.45
N TYR A 162 -6.13 -10.54 3.29
CA TYR A 162 -7.21 -11.41 2.81
C TYR A 162 -6.72 -12.83 2.52
N ARG A 163 -5.54 -12.97 1.95
CA ARG A 163 -4.91 -14.29 1.71
C ARG A 163 -4.53 -15.02 3.00
N SER A 164 -4.52 -14.31 4.11
CA SER A 164 -4.22 -14.85 5.46
C SER A 164 -5.45 -14.88 6.36
N ASP A 165 -6.66 -14.84 5.78
CA ASP A 165 -7.96 -14.91 6.47
C ASP A 165 -8.30 -13.70 7.37
N PHE A 166 -7.63 -12.56 7.18
CA PHE A 166 -7.93 -11.31 7.89
C PHE A 166 -8.81 -10.40 7.03
N TYR A 167 -10.13 -10.52 7.13
CA TYR A 167 -11.09 -9.87 6.23
C TYR A 167 -11.65 -8.54 6.74
N VAL A 168 -11.14 -7.95 7.82
CA VAL A 168 -11.66 -6.71 8.40
C VAL A 168 -11.69 -5.55 7.38
N GLY A 169 -10.75 -5.52 6.45
CA GLY A 169 -10.68 -4.52 5.37
C GLY A 169 -11.90 -4.52 4.41
N LYS A 170 -12.73 -5.58 4.43
CA LYS A 170 -14.00 -5.61 3.69
C LYS A 170 -15.07 -4.69 4.32
N TYR A 171 -14.97 -4.42 5.60
CA TYR A 171 -15.96 -3.71 6.40
C TYR A 171 -15.45 -2.38 6.93
N ILE A 172 -14.17 -2.31 7.29
CA ILE A 172 -13.51 -1.13 7.88
C ILE A 172 -12.31 -0.76 7.01
N SER A 173 -12.24 0.47 6.54
CA SER A 173 -11.10 0.94 5.74
C SER A 173 -9.86 1.12 6.61
N LEU A 174 -8.84 0.30 6.37
CA LEU A 174 -7.50 0.46 6.97
C LEU A 174 -6.86 1.77 6.52
N GLU A 175 -7.04 2.13 5.24
CA GLU A 175 -6.52 3.37 4.68
C GLU A 175 -7.11 4.61 5.37
N ALA A 176 -8.39 4.57 5.78
CA ALA A 176 -9.01 5.66 6.53
C ALA A 176 -8.37 5.82 7.92
N LYS A 177 -7.97 4.72 8.55
CA LYS A 177 -7.24 4.76 9.83
C LYS A 177 -5.82 5.30 9.66
N ILE A 178 -5.13 4.90 8.61
CA ILE A 178 -3.80 5.44 8.26
C ILE A 178 -3.90 6.94 7.97
N ALA A 179 -4.87 7.36 7.16
CA ALA A 179 -5.08 8.77 6.81
C ALA A 179 -5.33 9.66 8.06
N LYS A 180 -6.06 9.13 9.03
CA LYS A 180 -6.36 9.83 10.31
C LYS A 180 -5.11 10.03 11.17
N ASN A 181 -4.12 9.14 11.07
CA ASN A 181 -2.88 9.15 11.85
C ASN A 181 -1.64 9.13 10.93
N LYS A 182 -1.68 9.91 9.85
CA LYS A 182 -0.67 9.93 8.79
C LYS A 182 0.75 10.16 9.31
N ASP A 183 0.91 11.07 10.27
CA ASP A 183 2.22 11.40 10.83
C ASP A 183 2.84 10.22 11.59
N LEU A 184 2.02 9.45 12.31
CA LEU A 184 2.47 8.23 13.00
C LEU A 184 2.89 7.15 12.02
N TYR A 185 2.19 7.02 10.89
CA TYR A 185 2.56 6.11 9.81
C TYR A 185 3.96 6.41 9.26
N TYR A 186 4.19 7.67 8.88
CA TYR A 186 5.48 8.07 8.34
C TYR A 186 6.59 8.05 9.37
N ALA A 187 6.32 8.38 10.63
CA ALA A 187 7.30 8.29 11.70
C ALA A 187 7.74 6.83 11.95
N ALA A 188 6.79 5.89 12.00
CA ALA A 188 7.09 4.47 12.17
C ALA A 188 7.88 3.91 10.98
N LEU A 189 7.53 4.30 9.76
CA LEU A 189 8.25 3.91 8.55
C LEU A 189 9.67 4.47 8.52
N ALA A 190 9.84 5.77 8.77
CA ALA A 190 11.15 6.42 8.79
C ALA A 190 12.09 5.80 9.83
N GLN A 191 11.58 5.47 11.03
CA GLN A 191 12.36 4.81 12.06
C GLN A 191 12.78 3.40 11.62
N ALA A 192 11.88 2.64 11.00
CA ALA A 192 12.16 1.28 10.54
C ALA A 192 13.11 1.22 9.34
N GLN A 193 13.25 2.30 8.58
CA GLN A 193 14.14 2.37 7.41
C GLN A 193 15.61 2.63 7.76
N ILE A 194 15.90 3.03 9.00
CA ILE A 194 17.28 3.31 9.44
C ILE A 194 18.08 2.01 9.38
N GLY A 195 19.20 2.01 8.65
CA GLY A 195 20.08 0.85 8.50
C GLY A 195 19.60 -0.22 7.52
N TRP A 196 18.52 0.03 6.75
CA TRP A 196 17.99 -0.98 5.83
C TRP A 196 19.00 -1.41 4.75
N HIS A 197 19.77 -0.48 4.19
CA HIS A 197 20.81 -0.78 3.18
C HIS A 197 21.95 -1.65 3.73
N GLU A 198 22.22 -1.55 5.03
CA GLU A 198 23.23 -2.28 5.75
C GLU A 198 22.72 -3.61 6.36
N GLY A 199 21.40 -3.88 6.27
CA GLY A 199 20.75 -5.04 6.89
C GLY A 199 20.79 -5.00 8.42
N THR A 200 20.74 -3.80 9.01
CA THR A 200 20.79 -3.55 10.46
C THR A 200 19.55 -2.84 11.00
N GLU A 201 18.51 -2.72 10.15
CA GLU A 201 17.27 -2.05 10.48
C GLU A 201 16.50 -2.74 11.60
N ASP A 202 15.74 -1.95 12.35
CA ASP A 202 14.72 -2.45 13.29
C ASP A 202 13.33 -2.21 12.71
N VAL A 203 12.71 -3.26 12.15
CA VAL A 203 11.37 -3.18 11.56
C VAL A 203 10.24 -3.17 12.60
N VAL A 204 10.54 -3.42 13.88
CA VAL A 204 9.54 -3.50 14.97
C VAL A 204 8.65 -2.26 15.08
N PRO A 205 9.13 -1.01 14.94
CA PRO A 205 8.26 0.17 14.96
C PRO A 205 7.15 0.11 13.90
N PHE A 206 7.46 -0.31 12.69
CA PHE A 206 6.48 -0.43 11.60
C PHE A 206 5.53 -1.61 11.81
N ILE A 207 6.01 -2.75 12.29
CA ILE A 207 5.18 -3.90 12.68
C ILE A 207 4.15 -3.46 13.74
N LYS A 208 4.58 -2.82 14.81
CA LYS A 208 3.69 -2.33 15.88
C LYS A 208 2.64 -1.35 15.36
N TYR A 209 3.05 -0.43 14.49
CA TYR A 209 2.12 0.52 13.87
C TYR A 209 1.04 -0.18 13.05
N LEU A 210 1.42 -1.10 12.16
CA LEU A 210 0.47 -1.77 11.28
C LEU A 210 -0.47 -2.70 12.06
N LEU A 211 0.06 -3.47 13.04
CA LEU A 211 -0.75 -4.29 13.93
C LEU A 211 -1.74 -3.45 14.75
N GLY A 212 -1.29 -2.31 15.27
CA GLY A 212 -2.19 -1.37 15.97
C GLY A 212 -3.31 -0.85 15.08
N THR A 213 -3.03 -0.57 13.82
CA THR A 213 -4.01 -0.13 12.82
C THR A 213 -5.03 -1.24 12.52
N ILE A 214 -4.58 -2.47 12.33
CA ILE A 214 -5.44 -3.64 12.11
C ILE A 214 -6.32 -3.89 13.34
N LEU A 215 -5.74 -3.90 14.54
CA LEU A 215 -6.50 -4.07 15.80
C LEU A 215 -7.57 -2.99 15.98
N ALA A 216 -7.24 -1.73 15.67
CA ALA A 216 -8.22 -0.64 15.73
C ALA A 216 -9.36 -0.82 14.70
N ALA A 217 -9.09 -1.45 13.56
CA ALA A 217 -10.14 -1.78 12.59
C ALA A 217 -11.06 -2.90 13.10
N TYR A 218 -10.52 -3.92 13.75
CA TYR A 218 -11.33 -4.99 14.36
C TYR A 218 -12.21 -4.45 15.49
N LYS A 219 -11.68 -3.58 16.36
CA LYS A 219 -12.47 -2.94 17.41
C LYS A 219 -13.62 -2.10 16.84
N ASP A 220 -13.38 -1.28 15.82
CA ASP A 220 -14.44 -0.54 15.16
C ASP A 220 -15.49 -1.45 14.52
N PHE A 221 -15.10 -2.61 14.02
CA PHE A 221 -16.03 -3.60 13.49
C PHE A 221 -16.91 -4.18 14.58
N GLU A 222 -16.33 -4.62 15.71
CA GLU A 222 -17.04 -5.12 16.88
C GLU A 222 -18.04 -4.10 17.40
N ASP A 223 -17.64 -2.83 17.56
CA ASP A 223 -18.53 -1.76 18.01
C ASP A 223 -19.74 -1.55 17.07
N ARG A 224 -19.52 -1.67 15.74
CA ARG A 224 -20.62 -1.56 14.76
C ARG A 224 -21.57 -2.74 14.80
N VAL A 225 -21.06 -3.95 14.99
CA VAL A 225 -21.90 -5.16 15.14
C VAL A 225 -22.74 -5.08 16.39
N ALA A 226 -22.15 -4.67 17.53
CA ALA A 226 -22.88 -4.51 18.80
C ALA A 226 -24.04 -3.50 18.71
N LEU A 227 -23.91 -2.45 17.87
CA LEU A 227 -24.99 -1.47 17.63
C LEU A 227 -26.16 -2.02 16.79
N VAL A 228 -25.95 -3.11 16.04
CA VAL A 228 -27.01 -3.71 15.21
C VAL A 228 -27.81 -4.76 16.01
N GLU A 229 -27.22 -5.31 17.10
CA GLU A 229 -27.86 -6.31 17.98
C GLU A 229 -28.73 -5.69 19.08
N THR A 230 -28.75 -4.34 19.21
CA THR A 230 -29.58 -3.58 20.15
C THR A 230 -30.76 -2.93 19.45
#